data_8f32fb969d5b5d7f756f48591d279929
#
_entry.id   8f32fb969d5b5d7f756f48591d279929
#
_cell.length_a   1.000
_cell.length_b   1.000
_cell.length_c   1.000
_cell.angle_alpha   90.00
_cell.angle_beta   90.00
_cell.angle_gamma   90.00
#
_symmetry.space_group_name_H-M   'P 1'
#
loop_
_entity.id
_entity.type
_entity.pdbx_description
1 polymer ?
#
loop_
_entity_poly.entity_id
_entity_poly.type
_entity_poly.pdbx_seq_one_letter_code
_entity_poly.pdbx_strand_id
1 'polypeptide(L)'
;MTDPSLALAIPLYDEEGNVERVARDLLATFRTAGVPLTLVLVDNGSRDATRTSVEGLAAAEPEIEGVYLDRNAGYGGGIQAGMRAALESGADVVGYMWGDAQVAAEDVIRVYRRLVVDGADLSKARRVQRTDGWRRALVTRVYNTVTLWLFHVTSSDANGCPKLFRREAWETLSPQSTDWFLDPEIMIAAARHGLKKAEVDVVAHPRTAGRSKVGGSTVVEFLVNLSRERIRGGR
;
A
#
# COMPACT_ATOMS: atom_id res chain seq x y z
N MET A 1 -28.10 -4.73 0.19
CA MET A 1 -26.89 -5.20 0.91
C MET A 1 -25.97 -4.01 0.96
N THR A 2 -25.45 -3.65 2.12
CA THR A 2 -24.46 -2.58 2.26
C THR A 2 -23.12 -3.04 1.67
N ASP A 3 -22.38 -2.13 1.03
CA ASP A 3 -21.03 -2.42 0.57
C ASP A 3 -20.13 -2.83 1.74
N PRO A 4 -19.17 -3.78 1.54
CA PRO A 4 -18.19 -4.12 2.56
C PRO A 4 -17.39 -2.91 3.05
N SER A 5 -17.15 -2.81 4.36
CA SER A 5 -16.37 -1.72 4.95
C SER A 5 -14.88 -1.84 4.57
N LEU A 6 -14.21 -0.70 4.34
CA LEU A 6 -12.77 -0.62 4.06
C LEU A 6 -12.03 0.09 5.19
N ALA A 7 -10.95 -0.50 5.70
CA ALA A 7 -9.93 0.21 6.46
C ALA A 7 -8.64 0.34 5.64
N LEU A 8 -8.22 1.59 5.39
CA LEU A 8 -7.11 1.92 4.51
C LEU A 8 -5.97 2.58 5.28
N ALA A 9 -4.84 1.88 5.39
CA ALA A 9 -3.64 2.38 6.04
C ALA A 9 -2.81 3.25 5.10
N ILE A 10 -2.38 4.42 5.58
CA ILE A 10 -1.56 5.37 4.83
C ILE A 10 -0.34 5.74 5.69
N PRO A 11 0.81 5.07 5.48
CA PRO A 11 2.06 5.45 6.15
C PRO A 11 2.59 6.76 5.60
N LEU A 12 2.92 7.67 6.49
CA LEU A 12 3.38 9.03 6.24
C LEU A 12 4.74 9.22 6.90
N TYR A 13 5.70 9.79 6.18
CA TYR A 13 6.99 10.21 6.72
C TYR A 13 7.45 11.47 6.02
N ASP A 14 7.46 12.59 6.73
CA ASP A 14 7.73 13.94 6.20
C ASP A 14 6.84 14.23 4.96
N GLU A 15 5.51 14.18 5.15
CA GLU A 15 4.48 14.34 4.12
C GLU A 15 3.47 15.46 4.49
N GLU A 16 3.88 16.46 5.29
CA GLU A 16 3.03 17.58 5.74
C GLU A 16 2.28 18.28 4.59
N GLY A 17 2.90 18.37 3.42
CA GLY A 17 2.31 19.00 2.22
C GLY A 17 1.26 18.14 1.49
N ASN A 18 1.08 16.87 1.86
CA ASN A 18 0.20 15.94 1.15
C ASN A 18 -0.92 15.38 2.03
N VAL A 19 -0.68 15.18 3.32
CA VAL A 19 -1.55 14.39 4.22
C VAL A 19 -2.98 14.91 4.24
N GLU A 20 -3.19 16.21 4.39
CA GLU A 20 -4.53 16.79 4.50
C GLU A 20 -5.33 16.61 3.21
N ARG A 21 -4.71 16.88 2.06
CA ARG A 21 -5.35 16.71 0.76
C ARG A 21 -5.71 15.25 0.50
N VAL A 22 -4.77 14.33 0.69
CA VAL A 22 -5.01 12.88 0.47
C VAL A 22 -6.16 12.38 1.34
N ALA A 23 -6.19 12.74 2.62
CA ALA A 23 -7.25 12.32 3.53
C ALA A 23 -8.62 12.87 3.10
N ARG A 24 -8.71 14.19 2.79
CA ARG A 24 -9.98 14.83 2.38
C ARG A 24 -10.49 14.28 1.05
N ASP A 25 -9.63 14.09 0.06
CA ASP A 25 -10.00 13.55 -1.25
C ASP A 25 -10.57 12.12 -1.12
N LEU A 26 -9.93 11.27 -0.31
CA LEU A 26 -10.41 9.92 -0.04
C LEU A 26 -11.76 9.92 0.68
N LEU A 27 -11.90 10.68 1.78
CA LEU A 27 -13.17 10.77 2.52
C LEU A 27 -14.30 11.26 1.60
N ALA A 28 -14.09 12.31 0.83
CA ALA A 28 -15.10 12.86 -0.09
C ALA A 28 -15.52 11.82 -1.14
N THR A 29 -14.54 11.12 -1.75
CA THR A 29 -14.79 10.11 -2.78
C THR A 29 -15.58 8.93 -2.23
N PHE A 30 -15.19 8.39 -1.07
CA PHE A 30 -15.84 7.24 -0.47
C PHE A 30 -17.22 7.57 0.12
N ARG A 31 -17.39 8.74 0.75
CA ARG A 31 -18.70 9.25 1.18
C ARG A 31 -19.66 9.40 -0.01
N THR A 32 -19.19 9.97 -1.13
CA THR A 32 -19.99 10.08 -2.36
C THR A 32 -20.36 8.73 -2.94
N ALA A 33 -19.46 7.75 -2.85
CA ALA A 33 -19.70 6.38 -3.32
C ALA A 33 -20.60 5.55 -2.38
N GLY A 34 -20.88 6.03 -1.16
CA GLY A 34 -21.64 5.31 -0.14
C GLY A 34 -20.90 4.10 0.45
N VAL A 35 -19.58 4.05 0.36
CA VAL A 35 -18.74 2.97 0.88
C VAL A 35 -18.19 3.35 2.25
N PRO A 36 -18.45 2.55 3.31
CA PRO A 36 -17.88 2.81 4.63
C PRO A 36 -16.36 2.75 4.60
N LEU A 37 -15.68 3.82 5.04
CA LEU A 37 -14.24 3.95 5.03
C LEU A 37 -13.73 4.34 6.41
N THR A 38 -12.68 3.64 6.88
CA THR A 38 -11.82 4.08 7.97
C THR A 38 -10.42 4.37 7.39
N LEU A 39 -9.93 5.60 7.55
CA LEU A 39 -8.56 5.96 7.18
C LEU A 39 -7.65 5.82 8.39
N VAL A 40 -6.68 4.93 8.31
CA VAL A 40 -5.62 4.78 9.32
C VAL A 40 -4.40 5.57 8.85
N LEU A 41 -4.23 6.79 9.36
CA LEU A 41 -3.08 7.64 9.07
C LEU A 41 -1.94 7.34 10.02
N VAL A 42 -0.82 6.84 9.50
CA VAL A 42 0.34 6.45 10.31
C VAL A 42 1.43 7.51 10.21
N ASP A 43 1.63 8.30 11.25
CA ASP A 43 2.88 9.06 11.37
C ASP A 43 4.04 8.12 11.68
N ASN A 44 4.87 7.86 10.68
CA ASN A 44 6.00 6.94 10.77
C ASN A 44 7.26 7.65 11.32
N GLY A 45 7.10 8.40 12.41
CA GLY A 45 8.18 9.14 13.07
C GLY A 45 8.69 10.33 12.26
N SER A 46 7.79 11.15 11.71
CA SER A 46 8.09 12.35 10.93
C SER A 46 8.80 13.42 11.75
N ARG A 47 9.53 14.30 11.04
CA ARG A 47 10.29 15.42 11.62
C ARG A 47 9.69 16.79 11.28
N ASP A 48 8.72 16.80 10.36
CA ASP A 48 7.96 17.96 9.93
C ASP A 48 6.60 18.03 10.66
N ALA A 49 5.65 18.83 10.15
CA ALA A 49 4.33 18.98 10.75
C ALA A 49 3.35 17.82 10.42
N THR A 50 3.80 16.71 9.81
CA THR A 50 2.94 15.56 9.46
C THR A 50 2.16 15.04 10.66
N ARG A 51 2.83 14.85 11.82
CA ARG A 51 2.19 14.37 13.05
C ARG A 51 1.06 15.27 13.51
N THR A 52 1.31 16.57 13.60
CA THR A 52 0.30 17.56 14.00
C THR A 52 -0.89 17.58 13.05
N SER A 53 -0.64 17.43 11.73
CA SER A 53 -1.71 17.34 10.73
C SER A 53 -2.56 16.07 10.91
N VAL A 54 -1.94 14.92 11.20
CA VAL A 54 -2.67 13.67 11.49
C VAL A 54 -3.51 13.80 12.76
N GLU A 55 -2.95 14.37 13.85
CA GLU A 55 -3.68 14.63 15.09
C GLU A 55 -4.90 15.53 14.86
N GLY A 56 -4.73 16.62 14.10
CA GLY A 56 -5.83 17.53 13.75
C GLY A 56 -6.92 16.87 12.92
N LEU A 57 -6.55 16.06 11.94
CA LEU A 57 -7.50 15.32 11.10
C LEU A 57 -8.26 14.25 11.90
N ALA A 58 -7.57 13.49 12.74
CA ALA A 58 -8.21 12.47 13.59
C ALA A 58 -9.16 13.07 14.64
N ALA A 59 -8.88 14.28 15.10
CA ALA A 59 -9.79 15.00 16.01
C ALA A 59 -11.03 15.57 15.30
N ALA A 60 -10.92 15.88 13.99
CA ALA A 60 -11.98 16.52 13.21
C ALA A 60 -12.90 15.53 12.49
N GLU A 61 -12.40 14.38 12.09
CA GLU A 61 -13.09 13.41 11.22
C GLU A 61 -13.19 12.05 11.91
N PRO A 62 -14.39 11.57 12.26
CA PRO A 62 -14.56 10.30 12.99
C PRO A 62 -14.15 9.06 12.19
N GLU A 63 -14.03 9.18 10.89
CA GLU A 63 -13.52 8.11 10.02
C GLU A 63 -11.99 8.03 9.98
N ILE A 64 -11.27 8.92 10.67
CA ILE A 64 -9.80 8.93 10.69
C ILE A 64 -9.28 8.42 12.02
N GLU A 65 -8.43 7.41 11.97
CA GLU A 65 -7.65 6.90 13.09
C GLU A 65 -6.17 7.28 12.92
N GLY A 66 -5.58 7.90 13.94
CA GLY A 66 -4.16 8.27 13.96
C GLY A 66 -3.31 7.21 14.67
N VAL A 67 -2.25 6.74 14.00
CA VAL A 67 -1.22 5.86 14.58
C VAL A 67 0.11 6.60 14.59
N TYR A 68 0.80 6.62 15.73
CA TYR A 68 1.97 7.46 15.94
C TYR A 68 3.17 6.62 16.35
N LEU A 69 4.19 6.56 15.49
CA LEU A 69 5.45 5.88 15.79
C LEU A 69 6.48 6.89 16.34
N ASP A 70 7.27 6.47 17.32
CA ASP A 70 8.31 7.33 17.92
C ASP A 70 9.50 7.56 16.97
N ARG A 71 9.72 6.64 16.03
CA ARG A 71 10.79 6.67 15.05
C ARG A 71 10.38 6.03 13.74
N ASN A 72 11.05 6.40 12.68
CA ASN A 72 10.84 5.78 11.36
C ASN A 72 11.16 4.28 11.39
N ALA A 73 10.12 3.47 11.22
CA ALA A 73 10.19 2.01 11.22
C ALA A 73 10.50 1.42 9.81
N GLY A 74 10.81 2.28 8.83
CA GLY A 74 10.98 1.89 7.43
C GLY A 74 9.66 1.79 6.68
N TYR A 75 9.75 1.49 5.38
CA TYR A 75 8.59 1.41 4.50
C TYR A 75 7.56 0.36 4.96
N GLY A 76 8.01 -0.88 5.07
CA GLY A 76 7.16 -1.98 5.50
C GLY A 76 6.71 -1.85 6.96
N GLY A 77 7.57 -1.31 7.85
CA GLY A 77 7.22 -1.11 9.25
C GLY A 77 6.06 -0.15 9.46
N GLY A 78 6.02 0.95 8.71
CA GLY A 78 4.89 1.88 8.72
C GLY A 78 3.59 1.23 8.20
N ILE A 79 3.68 0.46 7.11
CA ILE A 79 2.53 -0.31 6.59
C ILE A 79 2.04 -1.32 7.63
N GLN A 80 2.92 -2.09 8.24
CA GLN A 80 2.58 -3.08 9.26
C GLN A 80 1.87 -2.47 10.47
N ALA A 81 2.32 -1.29 10.92
CA ALA A 81 1.67 -0.56 12.02
C ALA A 81 0.23 -0.16 11.64
N GLY A 82 0.05 0.40 10.45
CA GLY A 82 -1.26 0.80 9.97
C GLY A 82 -2.19 -0.38 9.69
N MET A 83 -1.67 -1.48 9.14
CA MET A 83 -2.47 -2.67 8.88
C MET A 83 -2.94 -3.37 10.16
N ARG A 84 -2.19 -3.28 11.27
CA ARG A 84 -2.67 -3.75 12.58
C ARG A 84 -3.89 -2.95 13.03
N ALA A 85 -3.83 -1.63 13.02
CA ALA A 85 -4.97 -0.79 13.36
C ALA A 85 -6.16 -1.04 12.40
N ALA A 86 -5.89 -1.16 11.10
CA ALA A 86 -6.92 -1.52 10.11
C ALA A 86 -7.61 -2.86 10.43
N LEU A 87 -6.89 -3.85 10.93
CA LEU A 87 -7.49 -5.12 11.38
C LEU A 87 -8.31 -4.92 12.67
N GLU A 88 -7.83 -4.11 13.61
CA GLU A 88 -8.52 -3.82 14.87
C GLU A 88 -9.84 -3.08 14.65
N SER A 89 -9.98 -2.28 13.58
CA SER A 89 -11.23 -1.60 13.23
C SER A 89 -12.40 -2.53 12.91
N GLY A 90 -12.15 -3.80 12.63
CA GLY A 90 -13.18 -4.78 12.28
C GLY A 90 -13.69 -4.70 10.82
N ALA A 91 -13.07 -3.89 9.95
CA ALA A 91 -13.49 -3.74 8.55
C ALA A 91 -13.40 -5.05 7.75
N ASP A 92 -14.29 -5.25 6.76
CA ASP A 92 -14.35 -6.46 5.92
C ASP A 92 -13.18 -6.53 4.92
N VAL A 93 -12.73 -5.35 4.48
CA VAL A 93 -11.61 -5.14 3.57
C VAL A 93 -10.56 -4.30 4.26
N VAL A 94 -9.31 -4.70 4.20
CA VAL A 94 -8.17 -3.95 4.72
C VAL A 94 -7.18 -3.67 3.60
N GLY A 95 -6.42 -2.59 3.72
CA GLY A 95 -5.44 -2.31 2.68
C GLY A 95 -4.52 -1.14 3.03
N TYR A 96 -3.61 -0.84 2.11
CA TYR A 96 -2.70 0.29 2.26
C TYR A 96 -2.43 1.01 0.94
N MET A 97 -2.05 2.27 1.06
CA MET A 97 -1.58 3.08 -0.06
C MET A 97 -0.47 4.05 0.38
N TRP A 98 0.19 4.67 -0.58
CA TRP A 98 1.16 5.72 -0.31
C TRP A 98 0.48 7.06 -0.03
N GLY A 99 1.05 7.85 0.89
CA GLY A 99 0.57 9.19 1.24
C GLY A 99 1.12 10.32 0.36
N ASP A 100 1.80 10.02 -0.75
CA ASP A 100 2.50 10.98 -1.60
C ASP A 100 1.62 11.60 -2.71
N ALA A 101 0.32 11.35 -2.66
CA ALA A 101 -0.68 11.86 -3.59
C ALA A 101 -0.44 11.50 -5.08
N GLN A 102 0.30 10.42 -5.35
CA GLN A 102 0.52 9.94 -6.73
C GLN A 102 -0.66 9.14 -7.30
N VAL A 103 -1.57 8.67 -6.46
CA VAL A 103 -2.77 7.92 -6.86
C VAL A 103 -4.01 8.71 -6.48
N ALA A 104 -4.91 8.89 -7.43
CA ALA A 104 -6.16 9.61 -7.22
C ALA A 104 -7.14 8.78 -6.36
N ALA A 105 -7.98 9.45 -5.57
CA ALA A 105 -8.97 8.79 -4.73
C ALA A 105 -9.98 7.95 -5.55
N GLU A 106 -10.29 8.39 -6.77
CA GLU A 106 -11.13 7.68 -7.73
C GLU A 106 -10.51 6.34 -8.17
N ASP A 107 -9.19 6.26 -8.26
CA ASP A 107 -8.51 5.02 -8.56
C ASP A 107 -8.54 4.05 -7.37
N VAL A 108 -8.50 4.56 -6.14
CA VAL A 108 -8.65 3.74 -4.92
C VAL A 108 -10.04 3.08 -4.89
N ILE A 109 -11.09 3.85 -5.14
CA ILE A 109 -12.47 3.28 -5.19
C ILE A 109 -12.63 2.30 -6.36
N ARG A 110 -11.95 2.49 -7.50
CA ARG A 110 -11.94 1.52 -8.61
C ARG A 110 -11.29 0.19 -8.20
N VAL A 111 -10.16 0.25 -7.48
CA VAL A 111 -9.48 -0.94 -6.94
C VAL A 111 -10.37 -1.66 -5.92
N TYR A 112 -11.05 -0.92 -5.03
CA TYR A 112 -12.01 -1.47 -4.08
C TYR A 112 -13.17 -2.18 -4.80
N ARG A 113 -13.84 -1.49 -5.73
CA ARG A 113 -14.96 -2.07 -6.49
C ARG A 113 -14.55 -3.32 -7.25
N ARG A 114 -13.34 -3.34 -7.80
CA ARG A 114 -12.82 -4.49 -8.53
C ARG A 114 -12.64 -5.71 -7.61
N LEU A 115 -12.17 -5.50 -6.36
CA LEU A 115 -12.08 -6.56 -5.36
C LEU A 115 -13.45 -7.15 -5.06
N VAL A 116 -14.45 -6.29 -4.82
CA VAL A 116 -15.80 -6.71 -4.43
C VAL A 116 -16.52 -7.41 -5.58
N VAL A 117 -16.54 -6.81 -6.77
CA VAL A 117 -17.28 -7.31 -7.94
C VAL A 117 -16.72 -8.63 -8.45
N ASP A 118 -15.39 -8.75 -8.52
CA ASP A 118 -14.75 -9.99 -8.98
C ASP A 118 -14.77 -11.09 -7.92
N GLY A 119 -15.12 -10.78 -6.67
CA GLY A 119 -14.96 -11.70 -5.54
C GLY A 119 -13.50 -12.14 -5.40
N ALA A 120 -12.56 -11.17 -5.56
CA ALA A 120 -11.14 -11.44 -5.43
C ALA A 120 -10.71 -11.41 -3.97
N ASP A 121 -9.61 -12.11 -3.64
CA ASP A 121 -9.01 -12.10 -2.30
C ASP A 121 -8.15 -10.86 -2.10
N LEU A 122 -7.51 -10.39 -3.18
CA LEU A 122 -6.78 -9.14 -3.22
C LEU A 122 -6.99 -8.38 -4.53
N SER A 123 -7.00 -7.07 -4.45
CA SER A 123 -7.00 -6.17 -5.63
C SER A 123 -5.94 -5.10 -5.46
N LYS A 124 -5.30 -4.73 -6.56
CA LYS A 124 -4.22 -3.74 -6.54
C LYS A 124 -4.20 -2.86 -7.78
N ALA A 125 -3.58 -1.69 -7.65
CA ALA A 125 -3.27 -0.86 -8.78
C ALA A 125 -2.08 -1.43 -9.58
N ARG A 126 -2.14 -1.26 -10.91
CA ARG A 126 -1.03 -1.47 -11.85
C ARG A 126 -0.75 -0.16 -12.56
N ARG A 127 0.44 0.39 -12.39
CA ARG A 127 0.81 1.66 -13.00
C ARG A 127 1.18 1.46 -14.46
N VAL A 128 0.35 1.95 -15.36
CA VAL A 128 0.54 1.78 -16.83
C VAL A 128 1.36 2.89 -17.46
N GLN A 129 1.39 4.09 -16.85
CA GLN A 129 2.25 5.19 -17.28
C GLN A 129 3.14 5.61 -16.09
N ARG A 130 4.44 5.71 -16.34
CA ARG A 130 5.44 6.11 -15.35
C ARG A 130 6.27 7.24 -15.95
N THR A 131 6.34 8.34 -15.23
CA THR A 131 7.19 9.49 -15.58
C THR A 131 8.64 9.32 -15.12
N ASP A 132 8.98 8.14 -14.60
CA ASP A 132 10.33 7.81 -14.13
C ASP A 132 11.31 7.70 -15.30
N GLY A 133 12.54 8.21 -15.12
CA GLY A 133 13.59 8.14 -16.16
C GLY A 133 13.92 6.70 -16.56
N TRP A 134 14.38 6.49 -17.81
CA TRP A 134 14.59 5.17 -18.44
C TRP A 134 15.47 4.19 -17.62
N ARG A 135 16.48 4.71 -16.88
CA ARG A 135 17.34 3.88 -16.01
C ARG A 135 16.56 3.24 -14.88
N ARG A 136 15.67 4.01 -14.23
CA ARG A 136 14.82 3.52 -13.13
C ARG A 136 13.78 2.54 -13.66
N ALA A 137 13.21 2.81 -14.84
CA ALA A 137 12.29 1.90 -15.50
C ALA A 137 12.97 0.56 -15.83
N LEU A 138 14.23 0.57 -16.30
CA LEU A 138 15.00 -0.64 -16.61
C LEU A 138 15.28 -1.48 -15.35
N VAL A 139 15.76 -0.85 -14.27
CA VAL A 139 16.03 -1.52 -12.99
C VAL A 139 14.73 -2.16 -12.45
N THR A 140 13.63 -1.42 -12.48
CA THR A 140 12.31 -1.94 -12.05
C THR A 140 11.85 -3.10 -12.93
N ARG A 141 12.08 -3.03 -14.27
CA ARG A 141 11.70 -4.10 -15.20
C ARG A 141 12.50 -5.38 -14.95
N VAL A 142 13.83 -5.28 -14.81
CA VAL A 142 14.69 -6.43 -14.49
C VAL A 142 14.27 -7.05 -13.16
N TYR A 143 14.05 -6.22 -12.15
CA TYR A 143 13.57 -6.61 -10.85
C TYR A 143 12.25 -7.39 -10.91
N ASN A 144 11.21 -6.80 -11.52
CA ASN A 144 9.92 -7.45 -11.67
C ASN A 144 10.07 -8.78 -12.44
N THR A 145 10.84 -8.80 -13.53
CA THR A 145 11.07 -10.02 -14.33
C THR A 145 11.71 -11.13 -13.50
N VAL A 146 12.75 -10.82 -12.71
CA VAL A 146 13.42 -11.81 -11.86
C VAL A 146 12.47 -12.34 -10.79
N THR A 147 11.72 -11.46 -10.11
CA THR A 147 10.73 -11.86 -9.10
C THR A 147 9.61 -12.70 -9.72
N LEU A 148 9.07 -12.27 -10.86
CA LEU A 148 8.00 -12.96 -11.59
C LEU A 148 8.45 -14.36 -12.01
N TRP A 149 9.68 -14.48 -12.57
CA TRP A 149 10.20 -15.73 -13.06
C TRP A 149 10.56 -16.72 -11.93
N LEU A 150 11.17 -16.22 -10.86
CA LEU A 150 11.60 -17.06 -9.72
C LEU A 150 10.43 -17.58 -8.88
N PHE A 151 9.34 -16.84 -8.78
CA PHE A 151 8.23 -17.14 -7.87
C PHE A 151 6.88 -17.31 -8.58
N HIS A 152 6.85 -17.38 -9.90
CA HIS A 152 5.63 -17.54 -10.71
C HIS A 152 4.54 -16.49 -10.42
N VAL A 153 4.94 -15.27 -10.02
CA VAL A 153 4.00 -14.18 -9.74
C VAL A 153 3.50 -13.57 -11.05
N THR A 154 2.20 -13.59 -11.29
CA THR A 154 1.56 -13.08 -12.52
C THR A 154 1.22 -11.59 -12.44
N SER A 155 2.12 -10.73 -11.96
CA SER A 155 1.90 -9.28 -11.88
C SER A 155 3.05 -8.53 -12.54
N SER A 156 2.73 -7.57 -13.42
CA SER A 156 3.74 -6.73 -14.08
C SER A 156 4.24 -5.56 -13.21
N ASP A 157 3.57 -5.25 -12.10
CA ASP A 157 3.91 -4.17 -11.16
C ASP A 157 3.72 -4.63 -9.71
N ALA A 158 4.67 -5.42 -9.18
CA ALA A 158 4.60 -5.96 -7.81
C ALA A 158 4.40 -4.86 -6.76
N ASN A 159 4.97 -3.68 -6.98
CA ASN A 159 4.93 -2.54 -6.05
C ASN A 159 3.74 -1.58 -6.30
N GLY A 160 2.78 -1.93 -7.17
CA GLY A 160 1.63 -1.07 -7.43
C GLY A 160 0.74 -0.94 -6.18
N CYS A 161 0.40 0.30 -5.81
CA CYS A 161 -0.51 0.67 -4.73
C CYS A 161 -1.64 1.55 -5.27
N PRO A 162 -2.86 1.54 -4.64
CA PRO A 162 -3.21 0.81 -3.41
C PRO A 162 -3.21 -0.71 -3.60
N LYS A 163 -3.05 -1.43 -2.47
CA LYS A 163 -3.34 -2.86 -2.36
C LYS A 163 -4.42 -3.06 -1.30
N LEU A 164 -5.48 -3.73 -1.69
CA LEU A 164 -6.63 -4.02 -0.85
C LEU A 164 -6.83 -5.53 -0.78
N PHE A 165 -7.19 -6.02 0.38
CA PHE A 165 -7.32 -7.43 0.69
C PHE A 165 -8.64 -7.68 1.40
N ARG A 166 -9.27 -8.83 1.17
CA ARG A 166 -10.20 -9.34 2.16
C ARG A 166 -9.45 -9.57 3.46
N ARG A 167 -10.09 -9.34 4.59
CA ARG A 167 -9.46 -9.51 5.92
C ARG A 167 -8.75 -10.85 6.03
N GLU A 168 -9.45 -11.93 5.71
CA GLU A 168 -8.94 -13.31 5.82
C GLU A 168 -7.74 -13.56 4.90
N ALA A 169 -7.72 -12.91 3.74
CA ALA A 169 -6.58 -13.00 2.82
C ALA A 169 -5.33 -12.35 3.41
N TRP A 170 -5.46 -11.17 4.03
CA TRP A 170 -4.33 -10.53 4.71
C TRP A 170 -3.80 -11.36 5.88
N GLU A 171 -4.69 -11.90 6.71
CA GLU A 171 -4.33 -12.78 7.83
C GLU A 171 -3.60 -14.03 7.34
N THR A 172 -4.04 -14.62 6.22
CA THR A 172 -3.37 -15.76 5.57
C THR A 172 -1.97 -15.41 5.06
N LEU A 173 -1.81 -14.24 4.45
CA LEU A 173 -0.52 -13.78 3.92
C LEU A 173 0.50 -13.52 5.02
N SER A 174 0.07 -12.95 6.14
CA SER A 174 0.88 -12.66 7.34
C SER A 174 2.31 -12.16 7.02
N PRO A 175 2.48 -11.10 6.20
CA PRO A 175 3.79 -10.65 5.76
C PRO A 175 4.61 -10.11 6.94
N GLN A 176 5.94 -10.30 6.89
CA GLN A 176 6.84 -9.98 8.00
C GLN A 176 7.86 -8.89 7.68
N SER A 177 8.07 -8.57 6.40
CA SER A 177 9.08 -7.58 6.00
C SER A 177 8.72 -6.18 6.47
N THR A 178 9.73 -5.47 6.99
CA THR A 178 9.59 -4.07 7.45
C THR A 178 10.24 -3.09 6.47
N ASP A 179 10.83 -3.58 5.40
CA ASP A 179 11.54 -2.85 4.37
C ASP A 179 10.77 -2.83 3.02
N TRP A 180 11.45 -2.48 1.94
CA TRP A 180 10.87 -2.42 0.58
C TRP A 180 10.51 -3.80 -0.01
N PHE A 181 10.91 -4.89 0.64
CA PHE A 181 10.57 -6.24 0.22
C PHE A 181 9.13 -6.64 0.59
N LEU A 182 8.44 -5.87 1.41
CA LEU A 182 7.06 -6.16 1.83
C LEU A 182 6.13 -6.40 0.63
N ASP A 183 6.16 -5.53 -0.38
CA ASP A 183 5.31 -5.68 -1.57
C ASP A 183 5.58 -6.97 -2.35
N PRO A 184 6.83 -7.32 -2.67
CA PRO A 184 7.18 -8.62 -3.25
C PRO A 184 6.80 -9.82 -2.39
N GLU A 185 7.06 -9.75 -1.08
CA GLU A 185 6.69 -10.81 -0.13
C GLU A 185 5.20 -11.11 -0.20
N ILE A 186 4.35 -10.07 -0.15
CA ILE A 186 2.90 -10.19 -0.30
C ILE A 186 2.52 -10.88 -1.62
N MET A 187 3.11 -10.45 -2.74
CA MET A 187 2.79 -11.00 -4.05
C MET A 187 3.24 -12.45 -4.21
N ILE A 188 4.40 -12.80 -3.63
CA ILE A 188 4.91 -14.17 -3.60
C ILE A 188 4.01 -15.06 -2.74
N ALA A 189 3.66 -14.61 -1.53
CA ALA A 189 2.77 -15.33 -0.64
C ALA A 189 1.38 -15.52 -1.27
N ALA A 190 0.82 -14.50 -1.90
CA ALA A 190 -0.46 -14.59 -2.59
C ALA A 190 -0.44 -15.65 -3.71
N ALA A 191 0.64 -15.72 -4.49
CA ALA A 191 0.81 -16.74 -5.51
C ALA A 191 0.93 -18.16 -4.91
N ARG A 192 1.68 -18.33 -3.82
CA ARG A 192 1.83 -19.62 -3.12
C ARG A 192 0.52 -20.12 -2.52
N HIS A 193 -0.29 -19.23 -1.96
CA HIS A 193 -1.60 -19.58 -1.40
C HIS A 193 -2.72 -19.67 -2.45
N GLY A 194 -2.41 -19.43 -3.75
CA GLY A 194 -3.41 -19.51 -4.82
C GLY A 194 -4.50 -18.45 -4.72
N LEU A 195 -4.22 -17.31 -4.08
CA LEU A 195 -5.20 -16.25 -3.88
C LEU A 195 -5.64 -15.63 -5.21
N LYS A 196 -6.94 -15.41 -5.34
CA LYS A 196 -7.54 -14.77 -6.51
C LYS A 196 -7.21 -13.26 -6.50
N LYS A 197 -6.43 -12.84 -7.50
CA LYS A 197 -5.96 -11.46 -7.62
C LYS A 197 -6.73 -10.71 -8.71
N ALA A 198 -7.10 -9.46 -8.44
CA ALA A 198 -7.55 -8.50 -9.42
C ALA A 198 -6.55 -7.33 -9.58
N GLU A 199 -6.48 -6.74 -10.75
CA GLU A 199 -5.64 -5.57 -11.03
C GLU A 199 -6.43 -4.48 -11.75
N VAL A 200 -6.15 -3.22 -11.41
CA VAL A 200 -6.75 -2.05 -12.05
C VAL A 200 -5.63 -1.17 -12.60
N ASP A 201 -5.71 -0.84 -13.87
CA ASP A 201 -4.77 0.09 -14.49
C ASP A 201 -5.01 1.51 -13.98
N VAL A 202 -3.93 2.12 -13.48
CA VAL A 202 -3.93 3.49 -12.96
C VAL A 202 -2.80 4.30 -13.58
N VAL A 203 -3.01 5.60 -13.69
CA VAL A 203 -1.98 6.56 -14.11
C VAL A 203 -1.38 7.16 -12.85
N ALA A 204 -0.08 6.95 -12.64
CA ALA A 204 0.60 7.57 -11.52
C ALA A 204 0.90 9.04 -11.84
N HIS A 205 0.39 9.94 -11.02
CA HIS A 205 0.65 11.37 -11.13
C HIS A 205 2.05 11.73 -10.61
N PRO A 206 2.67 12.81 -11.10
CA PRO A 206 3.88 13.35 -10.51
C PRO A 206 3.63 13.70 -9.02
N ARG A 207 4.65 13.49 -8.17
CA ARG A 207 4.58 13.94 -6.78
C ARG A 207 4.41 15.45 -6.73
N THR A 208 3.51 15.91 -5.88
CA THR A 208 3.25 17.35 -5.68
C THR A 208 4.17 17.94 -4.62
N ALA A 209 4.65 17.14 -3.66
CA ALA A 209 5.59 17.53 -2.60
C ALA A 209 6.48 16.34 -2.19
N GLY A 210 7.57 16.59 -1.46
CA GLY A 210 8.48 15.57 -0.93
C GLY A 210 9.54 15.08 -1.93
N ARG A 211 10.49 14.26 -1.43
CA ARG A 211 11.58 13.65 -2.23
C ARG A 211 11.44 12.12 -2.25
N SER A 212 11.83 11.49 -3.38
CA SER A 212 11.91 10.03 -3.46
C SER A 212 12.90 9.48 -2.44
N LYS A 213 12.44 8.55 -1.59
CA LYS A 213 13.25 7.92 -0.53
C LYS A 213 13.91 6.61 -0.98
N VAL A 214 13.76 6.22 -2.26
CA VAL A 214 14.39 5.02 -2.84
C VAL A 214 15.81 5.34 -3.29
N GLY A 215 16.81 4.66 -2.70
CA GLY A 215 18.23 4.83 -2.97
C GLY A 215 18.92 3.57 -3.50
N GLY A 216 20.23 3.65 -3.81
CA GLY A 216 21.05 2.53 -4.32
C GLY A 216 21.19 1.36 -3.34
N SER A 217 21.14 1.61 -2.02
CA SER A 217 21.16 0.55 -0.98
C SER A 217 19.94 -0.38 -1.07
N THR A 218 18.82 0.12 -1.58
CA THR A 218 17.57 -0.64 -1.74
C THR A 218 17.75 -1.85 -2.68
N VAL A 219 18.63 -1.76 -3.68
CA VAL A 219 18.87 -2.87 -4.62
C VAL A 219 19.59 -4.03 -3.94
N VAL A 220 20.60 -3.74 -3.10
CA VAL A 220 21.38 -4.77 -2.38
C VAL A 220 20.51 -5.46 -1.33
N GLU A 221 19.78 -4.69 -0.53
CA GLU A 221 18.81 -5.17 0.47
C GLU A 221 17.80 -6.12 -0.18
N PHE A 222 17.34 -5.76 -1.34
CA PHE A 222 16.42 -6.51 -2.12
C PHE A 222 16.92 -7.87 -2.58
N LEU A 223 18.14 -7.94 -3.16
CA LEU A 223 18.76 -9.21 -3.59
C LEU A 223 18.99 -10.17 -2.41
N VAL A 224 19.35 -9.63 -1.25
CA VAL A 224 19.53 -10.41 -0.01
C VAL A 224 18.17 -10.99 0.42
N ASN A 225 17.10 -10.21 0.40
CA ASN A 225 15.77 -10.66 0.80
C ASN A 225 15.20 -11.71 -0.16
N LEU A 226 15.39 -11.53 -1.48
CA LEU A 226 15.02 -12.55 -2.47
C LEU A 226 15.72 -13.90 -2.22
N SER A 227 17.00 -13.86 -1.89
CA SER A 227 17.76 -15.07 -1.60
C SER A 227 17.24 -15.76 -0.34
N ARG A 228 16.94 -15.01 0.72
CA ARG A 228 16.34 -15.53 1.96
C ARG A 228 14.97 -16.15 1.71
N GLU A 229 14.11 -15.48 0.91
CA GLU A 229 12.78 -15.97 0.61
C GLU A 229 12.78 -17.27 -0.21
N ARG A 230 13.75 -17.42 -1.13
CA ARG A 230 13.94 -18.68 -1.86
C ARG A 230 14.35 -19.83 -0.95
N ILE A 231 15.19 -19.56 0.05
CA ILE A 231 15.61 -20.58 1.03
C ILE A 231 14.45 -21.00 1.94
N ARG A 232 13.61 -20.04 2.35
CA ARG A 232 12.39 -20.32 3.17
C ARG A 232 11.34 -21.11 2.41
N GLY A 233 11.15 -20.85 1.13
CA GLY A 233 10.15 -21.51 0.28
C GLY A 233 10.58 -22.88 -0.28
N GLY A 234 11.80 -23.35 0.00
CA GLY A 234 12.33 -24.67 -0.38
C GLY A 234 12.23 -25.73 0.72
N ARG A 235 11.47 -25.45 1.80
CA ARG A 235 11.18 -26.42 2.88
C ARG A 235 9.75 -26.88 2.86
#